data_a5aa5e0b366220821a0669d9041bcd73
#
_entry.id   a5aa5e0b366220821a0669d9041bcd73
#
_cell.length_a   1.000
_cell.length_b   1.000
_cell.length_c   1.000
_cell.angle_alpha   90.00
_cell.angle_beta   90.00
_cell.angle_gamma   90.00
#
_symmetry.space_group_name_H-M   'P 1'
#
loop_
_entity.id
_entity.type
_entity.pdbx_description
1 polymer ?
#
loop_
_entity_poly.entity_id
_entity_poly.type
_entity_poly.pdbx_seq_one_letter_code
_entity_poly.pdbx_strand_id
1 'polypeptide(L)'
;MMGRDEPPQRSLFYTGMNLDKRVRADHVLRKVSRLVDFDFVYGEVEKSYGYNGNVSVAPPLIVKLMLLLVLYNVRSERELMATLPERLDWLWFLGMDLDSEIPDHSVLSKARKRWGVELFRSFFERIVWQCVESGLVDGSKLFCDSSLVQADASCNSIVDTQGLRRYLNPAYRELEARLLERDGNKEQEEKTDSGDDPPRRNVVNQRYVSTTDPEASVVRKGQGKAKLHYQTHRGIDGAYGVITATIVGPGDENEAHRLRDLIEAHRDHTRHNVEVVVADSKYGTTANFFQCHDRGIIAHMPVLKQTQDQQERRRRIFPESRFIYDSHTDTYSCPAGQTLTKRKHWAQRKAFEYVTARGVCQQCSLRTQCTQSESGGRTLKRHERQELLDRLRAQARSAPARRDIRIRQHFMEGSFAQATRFGLKRARWRGQRRVQIQDYLIAIVQNIELLLAHAWPKPRVALALTKTEKTNWCGALVRSRLVLSVFFCELYIGLSPTSRSTG
;
A
#
# COMPACT_ATOMS: atom_id res chain seq x y z
N MET A 1 -6.69 -1.41 -35.04
CA MET A 1 -5.34 -0.90 -35.35
C MET A 1 -4.93 0.08 -34.27
N MET A 2 -3.66 0.11 -33.89
CA MET A 2 -3.13 1.05 -32.91
C MET A 2 -2.98 2.43 -33.58
N GLY A 3 -3.59 3.48 -32.97
CA GLY A 3 -3.42 4.86 -33.43
C GLY A 3 -2.05 5.41 -33.06
N ARG A 4 -1.56 6.34 -33.85
CA ARG A 4 -0.32 7.09 -33.57
C ARG A 4 -0.67 8.57 -33.41
N ASP A 5 0.10 9.27 -32.58
CA ASP A 5 0.00 10.71 -32.45
C ASP A 5 0.46 11.34 -33.76
N GLU A 6 -0.44 12.06 -34.41
CA GLU A 6 -0.09 12.88 -35.58
C GLU A 6 -0.03 14.34 -35.11
N PRO A 7 0.97 15.10 -35.61
CA PRO A 7 0.98 16.53 -35.33
C PRO A 7 -0.30 17.16 -35.91
N PRO A 8 -0.95 18.07 -35.18
CA PRO A 8 -2.20 18.67 -35.64
C PRO A 8 -1.99 19.35 -37.01
N GLN A 9 -2.85 18.97 -37.96
CA GLN A 9 -2.84 19.63 -39.29
C GLN A 9 -3.22 21.08 -39.11
N ARG A 10 -2.27 21.97 -39.42
CA ARG A 10 -2.54 23.41 -39.40
C ARG A 10 -3.52 23.76 -40.51
N SER A 11 -4.70 24.23 -40.16
CA SER A 11 -5.63 24.81 -41.12
C SER A 11 -5.00 26.04 -41.77
N LEU A 12 -5.04 26.11 -43.11
CA LEU A 12 -4.49 27.22 -43.89
C LEU A 12 -5.04 28.59 -43.55
N PHE A 13 -6.23 28.66 -42.95
CA PHE A 13 -6.95 29.89 -42.60
C PHE A 13 -7.08 30.13 -41.10
N TYR A 14 -6.41 29.34 -40.27
CA TYR A 14 -6.50 29.46 -38.83
C TYR A 14 -5.46 30.50 -38.34
N THR A 15 -5.92 31.72 -38.05
CA THR A 15 -5.15 32.68 -37.25
C THR A 15 -5.15 32.21 -35.79
N GLY A 16 -4.48 31.08 -35.59
CA GLY A 16 -4.73 30.19 -34.49
C GLY A 16 -4.32 30.74 -33.14
N MET A 17 -5.15 30.44 -32.16
CA MET A 17 -4.76 30.52 -30.76
C MET A 17 -3.63 29.52 -30.53
N ASN A 18 -2.42 30.03 -30.31
CA ASN A 18 -1.27 29.17 -30.02
C ASN A 18 -1.33 28.79 -28.52
N LEU A 19 -1.74 27.56 -28.21
CA LEU A 19 -1.82 27.01 -26.85
C LEU A 19 -0.46 27.08 -26.15
N ASP A 20 0.63 26.95 -26.90
CA ASP A 20 1.98 27.05 -26.33
C ASP A 20 2.31 28.43 -25.78
N LYS A 21 1.73 29.49 -26.34
CA LYS A 21 1.84 30.85 -25.82
C LYS A 21 0.85 31.13 -24.67
N ARG A 22 -0.22 30.38 -24.55
CA ARG A 22 -1.27 30.57 -23.51
C ARG A 22 -0.96 29.86 -22.22
N VAL A 23 -0.43 28.62 -22.28
CA VAL A 23 -0.03 27.89 -21.07
C VAL A 23 1.27 28.50 -20.54
N ARG A 24 1.31 28.86 -19.27
CA ARG A 24 2.48 29.47 -18.62
C ARG A 24 3.72 28.58 -18.75
N ALA A 25 4.90 29.19 -18.91
CA ALA A 25 6.16 28.45 -19.07
C ALA A 25 6.53 27.60 -17.84
N ASP A 26 6.12 28.01 -16.63
CA ASP A 26 6.34 27.33 -15.36
C ASP A 26 5.24 26.34 -15.00
N HIS A 27 4.24 26.13 -15.86
CA HIS A 27 3.10 25.26 -15.60
C HIS A 27 3.53 23.81 -15.30
N VAL A 28 2.88 23.16 -14.33
CA VAL A 28 3.23 21.79 -13.88
C VAL A 28 3.22 20.79 -15.05
N LEU A 29 2.22 20.84 -15.94
CA LEU A 29 2.13 19.94 -17.07
C LEU A 29 3.28 20.09 -18.07
N ARG A 30 3.85 21.31 -18.25
CA ARG A 30 5.06 21.51 -19.04
C ARG A 30 6.26 20.80 -18.44
N LYS A 31 6.40 20.88 -17.13
CA LYS A 31 7.47 20.21 -16.41
C LYS A 31 7.31 18.68 -16.51
N VAL A 32 6.08 18.17 -16.34
CA VAL A 32 5.77 16.75 -16.53
C VAL A 32 6.11 16.29 -17.94
N SER A 33 5.71 17.02 -19.01
CA SER A 33 6.01 16.66 -20.39
C SER A 33 7.52 16.66 -20.72
N ARG A 34 8.33 17.46 -20.01
CA ARG A 34 9.80 17.45 -20.15
C ARG A 34 10.47 16.31 -19.40
N LEU A 35 9.85 15.87 -18.32
CA LEU A 35 10.40 14.87 -17.42
C LEU A 35 10.05 13.43 -17.85
N VAL A 36 8.81 13.24 -18.31
CA VAL A 36 8.24 11.92 -18.61
C VAL A 36 8.12 11.74 -20.10
N ASP A 37 8.84 10.76 -20.63
CA ASP A 37 8.62 10.24 -21.98
C ASP A 37 7.42 9.27 -21.94
N PHE A 38 6.39 9.55 -22.74
CA PHE A 38 5.19 8.71 -22.85
C PHE A 38 5.25 7.74 -24.04
N ASP A 39 6.23 7.85 -24.93
CA ASP A 39 6.28 7.02 -26.15
C ASP A 39 6.61 5.55 -25.86
N PHE A 40 7.15 5.27 -24.65
CA PHE A 40 7.37 3.89 -24.22
C PHE A 40 6.08 3.04 -24.25
N VAL A 41 4.92 3.67 -24.10
CA VAL A 41 3.63 2.97 -24.07
C VAL A 41 3.39 2.22 -25.38
N TYR A 42 3.85 2.74 -26.52
CA TYR A 42 3.68 2.04 -27.80
C TYR A 42 4.29 0.63 -27.77
N GLY A 43 5.53 0.50 -27.31
CA GLY A 43 6.19 -0.79 -27.20
C GLY A 43 5.53 -1.76 -26.24
N GLU A 44 5.08 -1.25 -25.08
CA GLU A 44 4.43 -2.08 -24.04
C GLU A 44 3.08 -2.66 -24.49
N VAL A 45 2.32 -1.91 -25.29
CA VAL A 45 0.96 -2.31 -25.66
C VAL A 45 0.83 -2.86 -27.07
N GLU A 46 1.87 -2.84 -27.90
CA GLU A 46 1.85 -3.25 -29.31
C GLU A 46 1.16 -4.60 -29.50
N LYS A 47 1.53 -5.59 -28.69
CA LYS A 47 0.99 -6.96 -28.76
C LYS A 47 -0.52 -7.04 -28.42
N SER A 48 -1.09 -6.03 -27.79
CA SER A 48 -2.51 -5.99 -27.44
C SER A 48 -3.39 -5.38 -28.53
N TYR A 49 -2.79 -4.95 -29.65
CA TYR A 49 -3.48 -4.38 -30.82
C TYR A 49 -3.34 -5.29 -32.03
N GLY A 50 -4.45 -5.48 -32.75
CA GLY A 50 -4.46 -6.19 -34.02
C GLY A 50 -4.17 -5.26 -35.19
N TYR A 51 -3.98 -5.86 -36.35
CA TYR A 51 -3.70 -5.15 -37.61
C TYR A 51 -4.96 -4.71 -38.36
N ASN A 52 -6.11 -5.28 -38.01
CA ASN A 52 -7.41 -5.02 -38.64
C ASN A 52 -8.34 -4.25 -37.72
N GLY A 53 -9.24 -3.43 -38.28
CA GLY A 53 -10.28 -2.70 -37.54
C GLY A 53 -10.04 -1.19 -37.48
N ASN A 54 -10.90 -0.50 -36.77
CA ASN A 54 -10.84 0.96 -36.61
C ASN A 54 -9.56 1.37 -35.88
N VAL A 55 -9.00 2.51 -36.27
CA VAL A 55 -7.86 3.14 -35.58
C VAL A 55 -8.29 3.56 -34.17
N SER A 56 -7.56 3.13 -33.17
CA SER A 56 -7.82 3.52 -31.79
C SER A 56 -7.21 4.88 -31.49
N VAL A 57 -7.65 5.49 -30.39
CA VAL A 57 -6.95 6.62 -29.77
C VAL A 57 -5.51 6.19 -29.45
N ALA A 58 -4.54 7.09 -29.67
CA ALA A 58 -3.13 6.82 -29.43
C ALA A 58 -2.86 6.43 -27.96
N PRO A 59 -2.13 5.34 -27.68
CA PRO A 59 -1.86 4.88 -26.32
C PRO A 59 -1.24 5.93 -25.38
N PRO A 60 -0.25 6.75 -25.79
CA PRO A 60 0.28 7.83 -24.95
C PRO A 60 -0.78 8.85 -24.54
N LEU A 61 -1.70 9.19 -25.43
CA LEU A 61 -2.82 10.11 -25.13
C LEU A 61 -3.70 9.52 -24.03
N ILE A 62 -4.01 8.22 -24.08
CA ILE A 62 -4.82 7.53 -23.08
C ILE A 62 -4.12 7.54 -21.70
N VAL A 63 -2.81 7.29 -21.64
CA VAL A 63 -2.04 7.34 -20.39
C VAL A 63 -1.99 8.76 -19.84
N LYS A 64 -1.78 9.78 -20.68
CA LYS A 64 -1.84 11.20 -20.27
C LYS A 64 -3.22 11.57 -19.71
N LEU A 65 -4.33 11.10 -20.31
CA LEU A 65 -5.69 11.31 -19.79
C LEU A 65 -5.87 10.65 -18.43
N MET A 66 -5.38 9.42 -18.23
CA MET A 66 -5.43 8.76 -16.91
C MET A 66 -4.57 9.48 -15.87
N LEU A 67 -3.43 10.03 -16.29
CA LEU A 67 -2.59 10.85 -15.40
C LEU A 67 -3.31 12.14 -14.99
N LEU A 68 -3.97 12.85 -15.92
CA LEU A 68 -4.80 14.02 -15.61
C LEU A 68 -5.93 13.68 -14.64
N LEU A 69 -6.61 12.55 -14.84
CA LEU A 69 -7.68 12.07 -13.95
C LEU A 69 -7.21 11.99 -12.48
N VAL A 70 -5.98 11.53 -12.25
CA VAL A 70 -5.41 11.37 -10.91
C VAL A 70 -4.78 12.68 -10.43
N LEU A 71 -3.96 13.34 -11.24
CA LEU A 71 -3.23 14.57 -10.87
C LEU A 71 -4.19 15.69 -10.42
N TYR A 72 -5.32 15.84 -11.12
CA TYR A 72 -6.34 16.82 -10.78
C TYR A 72 -7.48 16.26 -9.93
N ASN A 73 -7.38 14.98 -9.53
CA ASN A 73 -8.40 14.25 -8.77
C ASN A 73 -9.81 14.43 -9.36
N VAL A 74 -9.94 14.37 -10.68
CA VAL A 74 -11.23 14.47 -11.37
C VAL A 74 -12.11 13.29 -10.95
N ARG A 75 -13.37 13.55 -10.67
CA ARG A 75 -14.27 12.59 -10.04
C ARG A 75 -14.56 11.33 -10.89
N SER A 76 -14.67 11.51 -12.20
CA SER A 76 -14.99 10.43 -13.14
C SER A 76 -14.38 10.66 -14.52
N GLU A 77 -14.29 9.59 -15.32
CA GLU A 77 -13.84 9.66 -16.70
C GLU A 77 -14.79 10.51 -17.57
N ARG A 78 -16.09 10.48 -17.28
CA ARG A 78 -17.06 11.32 -17.96
C ARG A 78 -16.82 12.80 -17.68
N GLU A 79 -16.60 13.14 -16.42
CA GLU A 79 -16.29 14.53 -16.02
C GLU A 79 -14.96 15.00 -16.62
N LEU A 80 -13.95 14.11 -16.70
CA LEU A 80 -12.68 14.43 -17.35
C LEU A 80 -12.93 14.84 -18.82
N MET A 81 -13.67 14.02 -19.59
CA MET A 81 -13.94 14.32 -20.99
C MET A 81 -14.85 15.53 -21.19
N ALA A 82 -15.81 15.75 -20.29
CA ALA A 82 -16.66 16.94 -20.33
C ALA A 82 -15.89 18.25 -20.02
N THR A 83 -14.92 18.18 -19.10
CA THR A 83 -14.10 19.34 -18.70
C THR A 83 -12.94 19.62 -19.67
N LEU A 84 -12.49 18.60 -20.39
CA LEU A 84 -11.32 18.68 -21.26
C LEU A 84 -11.37 19.84 -22.28
N PRO A 85 -12.49 20.09 -23.01
CA PRO A 85 -12.56 21.20 -23.98
C PRO A 85 -12.37 22.59 -23.38
N GLU A 86 -12.67 22.73 -22.09
CA GLU A 86 -12.61 24.01 -21.37
C GLU A 86 -11.21 24.28 -20.78
N ARG A 87 -10.30 23.32 -20.84
CA ARG A 87 -8.98 23.34 -20.19
C ARG A 87 -7.85 23.45 -21.21
N LEU A 88 -7.41 24.66 -21.48
CA LEU A 88 -6.30 24.94 -22.41
C LEU A 88 -4.98 24.27 -22.01
N ASP A 89 -4.73 24.16 -20.70
CA ASP A 89 -3.56 23.47 -20.16
C ASP A 89 -3.59 21.95 -20.40
N TRP A 90 -4.78 21.34 -20.33
CA TRP A 90 -4.97 19.91 -20.61
C TRP A 90 -4.88 19.64 -22.12
N LEU A 91 -5.55 20.44 -22.95
CA LEU A 91 -5.45 20.34 -24.41
C LEU A 91 -3.97 20.43 -24.84
N TRP A 92 -3.26 21.44 -24.34
CA TRP A 92 -1.83 21.58 -24.59
C TRP A 92 -1.02 20.33 -24.20
N PHE A 93 -1.27 19.76 -23.00
CA PHE A 93 -0.55 18.60 -22.50
C PHE A 93 -0.81 17.34 -23.33
N LEU A 94 -2.03 17.23 -23.85
CA LEU A 94 -2.43 16.12 -24.70
C LEU A 94 -1.98 16.26 -26.16
N GLY A 95 -1.49 17.44 -26.57
CA GLY A 95 -1.16 17.74 -27.97
C GLY A 95 -2.39 17.95 -28.83
N MET A 96 -3.53 18.34 -28.22
CA MET A 96 -4.80 18.60 -28.90
C MET A 96 -4.99 20.08 -29.16
N ASP A 97 -5.69 20.42 -30.24
CA ASP A 97 -6.13 21.78 -30.56
C ASP A 97 -7.56 22.03 -30.05
N LEU A 98 -8.03 23.28 -30.17
CA LEU A 98 -9.37 23.67 -29.73
C LEU A 98 -10.49 22.95 -30.48
N ASP A 99 -10.25 22.60 -31.75
CA ASP A 99 -11.19 21.93 -32.63
C ASP A 99 -10.99 20.40 -32.65
N SER A 100 -10.07 19.86 -31.84
CA SER A 100 -9.82 18.43 -31.77
C SER A 100 -11.01 17.68 -31.21
N GLU A 101 -11.37 16.58 -31.83
CA GLU A 101 -12.44 15.70 -31.35
C GLU A 101 -12.03 15.05 -30.00
N ILE A 102 -12.89 15.21 -29.01
CA ILE A 102 -12.65 14.66 -27.67
C ILE A 102 -13.05 13.18 -27.67
N PRO A 103 -12.14 12.28 -27.23
CA PRO A 103 -12.43 10.85 -27.16
C PRO A 103 -13.59 10.55 -26.22
N ASP A 104 -14.37 9.52 -26.53
CA ASP A 104 -15.41 9.03 -25.60
C ASP A 104 -14.80 8.49 -24.32
N HIS A 105 -15.45 8.74 -23.17
CA HIS A 105 -15.00 8.30 -21.87
C HIS A 105 -14.76 6.79 -21.74
N SER A 106 -15.46 5.95 -22.53
CA SER A 106 -15.29 4.49 -22.53
C SER A 106 -13.91 4.04 -23.02
N VAL A 107 -13.18 4.90 -23.75
CA VAL A 107 -11.82 4.62 -24.23
C VAL A 107 -10.90 4.25 -23.08
N LEU A 108 -10.97 4.99 -21.93
CA LEU A 108 -10.13 4.73 -20.76
C LEU A 108 -10.44 3.37 -20.13
N SER A 109 -11.73 3.03 -20.01
CA SER A 109 -12.14 1.73 -19.43
C SER A 109 -11.79 0.56 -20.35
N LYS A 110 -11.94 0.71 -21.68
CA LYS A 110 -11.53 -0.28 -22.67
C LYS A 110 -10.01 -0.49 -22.68
N ALA A 111 -9.24 0.59 -22.58
CA ALA A 111 -7.79 0.54 -22.49
C ALA A 111 -7.32 -0.21 -21.24
N ARG A 112 -7.84 0.11 -20.05
CA ARG A 112 -7.51 -0.62 -18.82
C ARG A 112 -7.84 -2.12 -18.90
N LYS A 113 -8.94 -2.47 -19.56
CA LYS A 113 -9.30 -3.88 -19.77
C LYS A 113 -8.33 -4.58 -20.74
N ARG A 114 -7.91 -3.87 -21.78
CA ARG A 114 -7.03 -4.41 -22.84
C ARG A 114 -5.59 -4.56 -22.35
N TRP A 115 -5.05 -3.55 -21.67
CA TRP A 115 -3.65 -3.51 -21.25
C TRP A 115 -3.38 -4.22 -19.92
N GLY A 116 -4.43 -4.44 -19.09
CA GLY A 116 -4.28 -5.05 -17.78
C GLY A 116 -3.54 -4.14 -16.79
N VAL A 117 -3.02 -4.74 -15.73
CA VAL A 117 -2.27 -4.05 -14.66
C VAL A 117 -0.79 -3.85 -15.05
N GLU A 118 -0.29 -4.67 -15.96
CA GLU A 118 1.14 -4.77 -16.27
C GLU A 118 1.72 -3.48 -16.88
N LEU A 119 0.98 -2.84 -17.78
CA LEU A 119 1.39 -1.53 -18.33
C LEU A 119 1.60 -0.49 -17.22
N PHE A 120 0.66 -0.44 -16.26
CA PHE A 120 0.71 0.56 -15.19
C PHE A 120 1.84 0.26 -14.21
N ARG A 121 2.16 -1.03 -14.02
CA ARG A 121 3.35 -1.45 -13.29
C ARG A 121 4.62 -0.99 -14.00
N SER A 122 4.76 -1.28 -15.29
CA SER A 122 5.91 -0.85 -16.09
C SER A 122 6.08 0.68 -16.07
N PHE A 123 4.98 1.44 -16.14
CA PHE A 123 5.04 2.89 -16.00
C PHE A 123 5.51 3.33 -14.61
N PHE A 124 5.00 2.69 -13.55
CA PHE A 124 5.44 2.96 -12.19
C PHE A 124 6.94 2.68 -12.02
N GLU A 125 7.42 1.53 -12.49
CA GLU A 125 8.82 1.12 -12.45
C GLU A 125 9.74 2.13 -13.17
N ARG A 126 9.31 2.64 -14.35
CA ARG A 126 10.05 3.69 -15.07
C ARG A 126 10.20 4.97 -14.26
N ILE A 127 9.14 5.42 -13.59
CA ILE A 127 9.20 6.62 -12.75
C ILE A 127 10.07 6.39 -11.52
N VAL A 128 10.01 5.20 -10.90
CA VAL A 128 10.92 4.83 -9.80
C VAL A 128 12.37 4.86 -10.29
N TRP A 129 12.63 4.30 -11.48
CA TRP A 129 13.97 4.30 -12.05
C TRP A 129 14.50 5.72 -12.32
N GLN A 130 13.68 6.63 -12.83
CA GLN A 130 14.05 8.04 -12.97
C GLN A 130 14.39 8.68 -11.62
N CYS A 131 13.69 8.29 -10.53
CA CYS A 131 14.05 8.76 -9.19
C CYS A 131 15.42 8.20 -8.74
N VAL A 132 15.74 6.95 -9.08
CA VAL A 132 17.05 6.34 -8.81
C VAL A 132 18.16 7.10 -9.57
N GLU A 133 17.99 7.30 -10.88
CA GLU A 133 18.95 8.04 -11.72
C GLU A 133 19.15 9.49 -11.27
N SER A 134 18.12 10.10 -10.71
CA SER A 134 18.18 11.46 -10.15
C SER A 134 18.79 11.52 -8.73
N GLY A 135 19.22 10.39 -8.14
CA GLY A 135 19.79 10.33 -6.80
C GLY A 135 18.78 10.55 -5.67
N LEU A 136 17.48 10.35 -5.93
CA LEU A 136 16.42 10.46 -4.93
C LEU A 136 16.15 9.17 -4.15
N VAL A 137 16.81 8.09 -4.52
CA VAL A 137 16.69 6.77 -3.88
C VAL A 137 18.07 6.34 -3.39
N ASP A 138 18.18 6.05 -2.10
CA ASP A 138 19.36 5.43 -1.50
C ASP A 138 19.28 3.89 -1.59
N GLY A 139 18.08 3.35 -1.45
CA GLY A 139 17.79 1.92 -1.55
C GLY A 139 18.13 1.09 -0.31
N SER A 140 18.95 1.61 0.61
CA SER A 140 19.41 0.88 1.80
C SER A 140 18.32 0.73 2.88
N LYS A 141 17.40 1.71 2.98
CA LYS A 141 16.39 1.75 4.03
C LYS A 141 14.97 1.82 3.44
N LEU A 142 14.16 0.82 3.80
CA LEU A 142 12.78 0.70 3.35
C LEU A 142 11.79 0.92 4.49
N PHE A 143 10.88 1.89 4.34
CA PHE A 143 9.76 2.12 5.22
C PHE A 143 8.50 1.43 4.69
N CYS A 144 7.84 0.60 5.52
CA CYS A 144 6.65 -0.14 5.15
C CYS A 144 5.45 0.27 6.02
N ASP A 145 4.29 0.39 5.38
CA ASP A 145 3.00 0.60 6.04
C ASP A 145 1.84 0.25 5.10
N SER A 146 0.63 0.25 5.64
CA SER A 146 -0.58 0.00 4.86
C SER A 146 -1.70 0.98 5.20
N SER A 147 -2.65 1.11 4.28
CA SER A 147 -3.86 1.90 4.47
C SER A 147 -5.08 1.24 3.84
N LEU A 148 -6.24 1.40 4.48
CA LEU A 148 -7.51 0.93 3.94
C LEU A 148 -8.04 1.89 2.89
N VAL A 149 -8.49 1.34 1.76
CA VAL A 149 -9.15 2.05 0.66
C VAL A 149 -10.59 1.57 0.59
N GLN A 150 -11.56 2.46 0.76
CA GLN A 150 -12.97 2.09 0.69
C GLN A 150 -13.32 1.64 -0.74
N ALA A 151 -13.96 0.48 -0.88
CA ALA A 151 -14.41 -0.02 -2.17
C ALA A 151 -15.56 0.82 -2.74
N ASP A 152 -15.70 0.82 -4.07
CA ASP A 152 -16.83 1.45 -4.77
C ASP A 152 -18.04 0.51 -4.82
N ALA A 153 -18.48 0.08 -3.64
CA ALA A 153 -19.66 -0.78 -3.49
C ALA A 153 -20.43 -0.40 -2.22
N SER A 154 -21.74 -0.54 -2.29
CA SER A 154 -22.62 -0.32 -1.14
C SER A 154 -22.59 -1.50 -0.18
N CYS A 155 -22.68 -1.23 1.13
CA CYS A 155 -22.89 -2.30 2.11
C CYS A 155 -24.19 -3.08 1.90
N ASN A 156 -25.19 -2.49 1.22
CA ASN A 156 -26.44 -3.17 0.87
C ASN A 156 -26.25 -4.26 -0.19
N SER A 157 -25.10 -4.29 -0.88
CA SER A 157 -24.77 -5.36 -1.83
C SER A 157 -24.18 -6.60 -1.16
N ILE A 158 -23.99 -6.60 0.16
CA ILE A 158 -23.42 -7.72 0.89
C ILE A 158 -24.51 -8.80 1.07
N VAL A 159 -24.21 -10.01 0.63
CA VAL A 159 -25.08 -11.19 0.75
C VAL A 159 -24.40 -12.27 1.60
N ASP A 160 -25.23 -13.03 2.32
CA ASP A 160 -24.79 -14.24 3.01
C ASP A 160 -24.76 -15.41 2.03
N THR A 161 -23.57 -15.82 1.62
CA THR A 161 -23.39 -16.92 0.65
C THR A 161 -23.94 -18.27 1.16
N GLN A 162 -23.93 -18.51 2.47
CA GLN A 162 -24.50 -19.73 3.04
C GLN A 162 -26.03 -19.68 3.06
N GLY A 163 -26.60 -18.51 3.35
CA GLY A 163 -28.03 -18.29 3.24
C GLY A 163 -28.52 -18.46 1.80
N LEU A 164 -27.84 -17.83 0.84
CA LEU A 164 -28.20 -17.91 -0.59
C LEU A 164 -28.16 -19.35 -1.11
N ARG A 165 -27.15 -20.14 -0.74
CA ARG A 165 -27.04 -21.58 -1.12
C ARG A 165 -28.22 -22.41 -0.65
N ARG A 166 -28.90 -22.03 0.44
CA ARG A 166 -30.10 -22.72 0.92
C ARG A 166 -31.32 -22.49 0.05
N TYR A 167 -31.38 -21.34 -0.62
CA TYR A 167 -32.51 -20.94 -1.46
C TYR A 167 -32.31 -21.25 -2.95
N LEU A 168 -31.09 -21.62 -3.36
CA LEU A 168 -30.83 -21.97 -4.76
C LEU A 168 -31.47 -23.30 -5.10
N ASN A 169 -32.18 -23.35 -6.24
CA ASN A 169 -32.78 -24.56 -6.80
C ASN A 169 -31.68 -25.62 -7.00
N PRO A 170 -31.95 -26.94 -6.73
CA PRO A 170 -31.01 -28.02 -6.95
C PRO A 170 -30.34 -28.03 -8.34
N ALA A 171 -31.10 -27.70 -9.39
CA ALA A 171 -30.58 -27.59 -10.77
C ALA A 171 -29.50 -26.51 -10.93
N TYR A 172 -29.60 -25.41 -10.19
CA TYR A 172 -28.61 -24.34 -10.20
C TYR A 172 -27.32 -24.74 -9.48
N ARG A 173 -27.47 -25.53 -8.40
CA ARG A 173 -26.33 -26.09 -7.67
C ARG A 173 -25.54 -27.11 -8.51
N GLU A 174 -26.25 -27.90 -9.30
CA GLU A 174 -25.62 -28.84 -10.22
C GLU A 174 -24.86 -28.13 -11.34
N LEU A 175 -25.39 -27.04 -11.86
CA LEU A 175 -24.71 -26.20 -12.85
C LEU A 175 -23.44 -25.54 -12.25
N GLU A 176 -23.55 -25.00 -11.03
CA GLU A 176 -22.42 -24.40 -10.31
C GLU A 176 -21.31 -25.43 -10.04
N ALA A 177 -21.67 -26.65 -9.63
CA ALA A 177 -20.72 -27.74 -9.43
C ALA A 177 -20.00 -28.12 -10.73
N ARG A 178 -20.71 -28.22 -11.86
CA ARG A 178 -20.13 -28.50 -13.18
C ARG A 178 -19.19 -27.39 -13.65
N LEU A 179 -19.50 -26.10 -13.35
CA LEU A 179 -18.64 -24.98 -13.66
C LEU A 179 -17.38 -24.98 -12.83
N LEU A 180 -17.48 -25.30 -11.52
CA LEU A 180 -16.33 -25.43 -10.62
C LEU A 180 -15.43 -26.61 -10.99
N GLU A 181 -15.99 -27.75 -11.40
CA GLU A 181 -15.22 -28.89 -11.91
C GLU A 181 -14.47 -28.53 -13.20
N ARG A 182 -15.10 -27.74 -14.08
CA ARG A 182 -14.48 -27.29 -15.34
C ARG A 182 -13.35 -26.29 -15.10
N ASP A 183 -13.48 -25.40 -14.11
CA ASP A 183 -12.44 -24.45 -13.73
C ASP A 183 -11.34 -25.13 -12.89
N GLY A 184 -11.69 -26.10 -12.04
CA GLY A 184 -10.73 -26.90 -11.27
C GLY A 184 -9.80 -27.76 -12.12
N ASN A 185 -10.26 -28.24 -13.28
CA ASN A 185 -9.41 -28.98 -14.22
C ASN A 185 -8.40 -28.10 -14.98
N LYS A 186 -8.57 -26.78 -14.97
CA LYS A 186 -7.57 -25.83 -15.51
C LYS A 186 -6.50 -25.43 -14.50
N GLU A 187 -6.77 -25.59 -13.21
CA GLU A 187 -5.81 -25.24 -12.14
C GLU A 187 -4.90 -26.40 -11.70
N GLN A 188 -5.10 -27.61 -12.23
CA GLN A 188 -4.28 -28.79 -11.87
C GLN A 188 -2.93 -28.86 -12.61
N GLU A 189 -2.64 -28.00 -13.58
CA GLU A 189 -1.38 -28.04 -14.32
C GLU A 189 -0.26 -27.15 -13.76
N GLU A 190 -0.49 -26.35 -12.71
CA GLU A 190 0.55 -25.52 -12.09
C GLU A 190 0.51 -25.55 -10.54
N LYS A 191 0.62 -26.75 -9.95
CA LYS A 191 1.04 -26.87 -8.54
C LYS A 191 2.52 -27.18 -8.47
N THR A 192 3.35 -26.17 -8.65
CA THR A 192 4.70 -26.17 -8.09
C THR A 192 4.59 -25.98 -6.58
N ASP A 193 5.16 -26.94 -5.87
CA ASP A 193 5.26 -27.05 -4.42
C ASP A 193 6.10 -25.89 -3.85
N SER A 194 5.47 -24.74 -3.65
CA SER A 194 5.99 -23.65 -2.82
C SER A 194 5.07 -23.53 -1.61
N GLY A 195 5.58 -23.91 -0.45
CA GLY A 195 4.87 -24.03 0.80
C GLY A 195 4.34 -22.72 1.42
N ASP A 196 3.72 -21.88 0.63
CA ASP A 196 2.98 -20.70 1.07
C ASP A 196 1.48 -20.92 0.76
N ASP A 197 0.76 -21.42 1.76
CA ASP A 197 -0.70 -21.38 1.74
C ASP A 197 -1.15 -19.91 1.52
N PRO A 198 -2.02 -19.65 0.52
CA PRO A 198 -2.54 -18.29 0.33
C PRO A 198 -3.21 -17.81 1.63
N PRO A 199 -3.08 -16.54 1.99
CA PRO A 199 -3.60 -16.02 3.24
C PRO A 199 -5.09 -16.32 3.35
N ARG A 200 -5.48 -17.14 4.32
CA ARG A 200 -6.88 -17.54 4.53
C ARG A 200 -7.69 -16.29 4.84
N ARG A 201 -8.65 -15.97 3.99
CA ARG A 201 -9.63 -14.90 4.26
C ARG A 201 -10.30 -15.14 5.61
N ASN A 202 -10.59 -14.06 6.33
CA ASN A 202 -11.35 -14.12 7.57
C ASN A 202 -12.67 -14.87 7.36
N VAL A 203 -13.08 -15.70 8.30
CA VAL A 203 -14.33 -16.49 8.26
C VAL A 203 -15.54 -15.63 7.88
N VAL A 204 -15.57 -14.37 8.34
CA VAL A 204 -16.62 -13.39 7.96
C VAL A 204 -16.63 -13.13 6.46
N ASN A 205 -15.47 -12.91 5.84
CA ASN A 205 -15.35 -12.60 4.41
C ASN A 205 -15.46 -13.83 3.49
N GLN A 206 -15.43 -15.03 4.06
CA GLN A 206 -15.82 -16.25 3.35
C GLN A 206 -17.35 -16.39 3.25
N ARG A 207 -18.06 -15.88 4.24
CA ARG A 207 -19.52 -15.97 4.35
C ARG A 207 -20.24 -14.77 3.71
N TYR A 208 -19.74 -13.56 3.94
CA TYR A 208 -20.36 -12.32 3.49
C TYR A 208 -19.59 -11.72 2.32
N VAL A 209 -20.20 -11.70 1.15
CA VAL A 209 -19.58 -11.24 -0.10
C VAL A 209 -20.45 -10.17 -0.74
N SER A 210 -19.84 -9.13 -1.31
CA SER A 210 -20.55 -8.13 -2.08
C SER A 210 -20.87 -8.65 -3.49
N THR A 211 -22.11 -8.52 -3.92
CA THR A 211 -22.52 -8.84 -5.30
C THR A 211 -22.00 -7.83 -6.31
N THR A 212 -21.68 -6.61 -5.87
CA THR A 212 -21.19 -5.52 -6.71
C THR A 212 -19.67 -5.53 -6.88
N ASP A 213 -18.94 -5.90 -5.83
CA ASP A 213 -17.47 -5.97 -5.79
C ASP A 213 -17.03 -7.17 -4.91
N PRO A 214 -17.02 -8.39 -5.47
CA PRO A 214 -16.76 -9.62 -4.71
C PRO A 214 -15.34 -9.72 -4.13
N GLU A 215 -14.38 -8.98 -4.68
CA GLU A 215 -12.99 -9.00 -4.23
C GLU A 215 -12.77 -8.08 -3.02
N ALA A 216 -13.68 -7.13 -2.76
CA ALA A 216 -13.61 -6.26 -1.59
C ALA A 216 -14.00 -7.02 -0.32
N SER A 217 -13.31 -6.71 0.78
CA SER A 217 -13.55 -7.35 2.09
C SER A 217 -14.35 -6.47 3.02
N VAL A 218 -15.23 -7.10 3.81
CA VAL A 218 -15.95 -6.45 4.90
C VAL A 218 -14.99 -6.22 6.06
N VAL A 219 -14.68 -4.97 6.35
CA VAL A 219 -13.75 -4.57 7.41
C VAL A 219 -14.40 -3.56 8.33
N ARG A 220 -14.20 -3.74 9.63
CA ARG A 220 -14.61 -2.79 10.67
C ARG A 220 -13.39 -2.06 11.23
N LYS A 221 -13.34 -0.75 11.05
CA LYS A 221 -12.28 0.10 11.62
C LYS A 221 -12.75 0.71 12.94
N GLY A 222 -12.14 0.31 14.03
CA GLY A 222 -12.49 0.79 15.38
C GLY A 222 -13.95 0.47 15.73
N GLN A 223 -14.65 1.44 16.32
CA GLN A 223 -16.07 1.30 16.68
C GLN A 223 -17.05 1.67 15.55
N GLY A 224 -16.54 2.01 14.36
CA GLY A 224 -17.35 2.38 13.21
C GLY A 224 -18.18 1.23 12.63
N LYS A 225 -19.09 1.53 11.70
CA LYS A 225 -19.80 0.51 10.91
C LYS A 225 -18.84 -0.24 10.01
N ALA A 226 -19.07 -1.54 9.81
CA ALA A 226 -18.34 -2.32 8.84
C ALA A 226 -18.58 -1.78 7.42
N LYS A 227 -17.55 -1.70 6.61
CA LYS A 227 -17.59 -1.25 5.21
C LYS A 227 -16.74 -2.16 4.34
N LEU A 228 -16.96 -2.12 3.04
CA LEU A 228 -16.16 -2.82 2.06
C LEU A 228 -14.87 -2.06 1.79
N HIS A 229 -13.72 -2.75 1.91
CA HIS A 229 -12.40 -2.16 1.73
C HIS A 229 -11.46 -3.07 0.96
N TYR A 230 -10.50 -2.44 0.33
CA TYR A 230 -9.21 -2.98 -0.05
C TYR A 230 -8.13 -2.46 0.91
N GLN A 231 -6.96 -3.06 0.88
CA GLN A 231 -5.80 -2.59 1.63
C GLN A 231 -4.65 -2.34 0.66
N THR A 232 -4.08 -1.12 0.69
CA THR A 232 -2.86 -0.81 -0.03
C THR A 232 -1.68 -0.90 0.91
N HIS A 233 -0.63 -1.59 0.50
CA HIS A 233 0.64 -1.73 1.19
C HIS A 233 1.70 -0.96 0.42
N ARG A 234 2.47 -0.11 1.09
CA ARG A 234 3.48 0.72 0.46
C ARG A 234 4.85 0.50 1.05
N GLY A 235 5.85 0.46 0.17
CA GLY A 235 7.25 0.57 0.47
C GLY A 235 7.79 1.92 0.00
N ILE A 236 8.42 2.67 0.91
CA ILE A 236 8.97 4.01 0.65
C ILE A 236 10.45 4.00 0.98
N ASP A 237 11.28 4.52 0.06
CA ASP A 237 12.70 4.73 0.30
C ASP A 237 12.96 5.78 1.37
N GLY A 238 13.94 5.51 2.23
CA GLY A 238 14.24 6.31 3.41
C GLY A 238 14.91 7.65 3.14
N ALA A 239 15.42 7.91 1.93
CA ALA A 239 16.19 9.13 1.63
C ALA A 239 15.27 10.33 1.40
N TYR A 240 14.43 10.28 0.38
CA TYR A 240 13.57 11.40 -0.02
C TYR A 240 12.08 11.05 -0.03
N GLY A 241 11.72 9.82 0.34
CA GLY A 241 10.32 9.40 0.42
C GLY A 241 9.73 8.94 -0.90
N VAL A 242 10.57 8.48 -1.84
CA VAL A 242 10.13 7.88 -3.10
C VAL A 242 9.36 6.60 -2.81
N ILE A 243 8.16 6.45 -3.37
CA ILE A 243 7.38 5.22 -3.30
C ILE A 243 8.01 4.23 -4.28
N THR A 244 8.64 3.19 -3.76
CA THR A 244 9.35 2.18 -4.55
C THR A 244 8.57 0.89 -4.72
N ALA A 245 7.56 0.66 -3.87
CA ALA A 245 6.68 -0.50 -3.95
C ALA A 245 5.25 -0.11 -3.56
N THR A 246 4.26 -0.67 -4.25
CA THR A 246 2.86 -0.57 -3.86
C THR A 246 2.09 -1.81 -4.28
N ILE A 247 1.33 -2.39 -3.35
CA ILE A 247 0.61 -3.65 -3.53
C ILE A 247 -0.78 -3.50 -2.93
N VAL A 248 -1.82 -3.82 -3.70
CA VAL A 248 -3.21 -3.83 -3.23
C VAL A 248 -3.65 -5.25 -2.95
N GLY A 249 -4.19 -5.47 -1.77
CA GLY A 249 -4.77 -6.73 -1.33
C GLY A 249 -6.21 -6.59 -0.83
N PRO A 250 -6.83 -7.72 -0.43
CA PRO A 250 -8.11 -7.70 0.27
C PRO A 250 -8.02 -6.89 1.57
N GLY A 251 -9.11 -6.20 1.94
CA GLY A 251 -9.11 -5.33 3.12
C GLY A 251 -8.92 -6.03 4.46
N ASP A 252 -9.14 -7.34 4.54
CA ASP A 252 -8.99 -8.17 5.73
C ASP A 252 -7.65 -8.92 5.80
N GLU A 253 -6.75 -8.66 4.86
CA GLU A 253 -5.43 -9.28 4.82
C GLU A 253 -4.56 -8.85 6.01
N ASN A 254 -3.77 -9.78 6.54
CA ASN A 254 -2.80 -9.43 7.56
C ASN A 254 -1.59 -8.75 6.91
N GLU A 255 -1.36 -7.50 7.27
CA GLU A 255 -0.27 -6.66 6.76
C GLU A 255 1.10 -7.32 6.83
N ALA A 256 1.33 -8.14 7.88
CA ALA A 256 2.61 -8.83 8.08
C ALA A 256 3.01 -9.74 6.91
N HIS A 257 2.05 -10.28 6.18
CA HIS A 257 2.33 -11.20 5.08
C HIS A 257 2.92 -10.50 3.85
N ARG A 258 2.68 -9.18 3.69
CA ARG A 258 3.15 -8.41 2.53
C ARG A 258 4.55 -7.82 2.69
N LEU A 259 5.20 -8.00 3.84
CA LEU A 259 6.54 -7.45 4.06
C LEU A 259 7.55 -7.99 3.04
N ARG A 260 7.49 -9.29 2.79
CA ARG A 260 8.37 -9.94 1.81
C ARG A 260 8.20 -9.34 0.42
N ASP A 261 6.95 -9.27 -0.05
CA ASP A 261 6.62 -8.78 -1.38
C ASP A 261 7.07 -7.32 -1.56
N LEU A 262 6.93 -6.48 -0.51
CA LEU A 262 7.40 -5.10 -0.53
C LEU A 262 8.93 -4.99 -0.61
N ILE A 263 9.67 -5.84 0.12
CA ILE A 263 11.14 -5.89 0.06
C ILE A 263 11.60 -6.33 -1.34
N GLU A 264 10.98 -7.36 -1.89
CA GLU A 264 11.32 -7.88 -3.22
C GLU A 264 11.00 -6.85 -4.31
N ALA A 265 9.81 -6.24 -4.28
CA ALA A 265 9.44 -5.18 -5.22
C ALA A 265 10.38 -3.96 -5.13
N HIS A 266 10.74 -3.53 -3.91
CA HIS A 266 11.71 -2.45 -3.74
C HIS A 266 13.06 -2.78 -4.39
N ARG A 267 13.61 -3.98 -4.11
CA ARG A 267 14.87 -4.43 -4.69
C ARG A 267 14.80 -4.49 -6.22
N ASP A 268 13.71 -5.05 -6.76
CA ASP A 268 13.55 -5.25 -8.21
C ASP A 268 13.41 -3.92 -8.95
N HIS A 269 12.71 -2.94 -8.36
CA HIS A 269 12.51 -1.61 -8.96
C HIS A 269 13.71 -0.67 -8.80
N THR A 270 14.45 -0.78 -7.69
CA THR A 270 15.58 0.12 -7.40
C THR A 270 16.95 -0.46 -7.76
N ARG A 271 17.03 -1.79 -7.91
CA ARG A 271 18.29 -2.54 -8.08
C ARG A 271 19.23 -2.44 -6.87
N HIS A 272 18.73 -1.99 -5.70
CA HIS A 272 19.47 -1.89 -4.46
C HIS A 272 19.01 -2.94 -3.45
N ASN A 273 19.94 -3.43 -2.64
CA ASN A 273 19.62 -4.33 -1.55
C ASN A 273 19.20 -3.54 -0.31
N VAL A 274 18.10 -3.96 0.30
CA VAL A 274 17.63 -3.38 1.55
C VAL A 274 18.52 -3.85 2.69
N GLU A 275 19.08 -2.91 3.46
CA GLU A 275 19.85 -3.18 4.67
C GLU A 275 18.97 -3.07 5.92
N VAL A 276 18.04 -2.12 5.94
CA VAL A 276 17.16 -1.85 7.08
C VAL A 276 15.72 -1.74 6.62
N VAL A 277 14.84 -2.56 7.19
CA VAL A 277 13.39 -2.45 7.05
C VAL A 277 12.79 -1.85 8.31
N VAL A 278 11.93 -0.86 8.14
CA VAL A 278 11.23 -0.18 9.23
C VAL A 278 9.72 -0.27 8.99
N ALA A 279 9.01 -0.90 9.91
CA ALA A 279 7.57 -1.08 9.80
C ALA A 279 6.86 -0.89 11.15
N ASP A 280 5.54 -0.91 11.17
CA ASP A 280 4.76 -0.79 12.40
C ASP A 280 4.71 -2.11 13.20
N SER A 281 4.01 -2.09 14.33
CA SER A 281 3.93 -3.25 15.23
C SER A 281 3.21 -4.47 14.64
N LYS A 282 2.35 -4.27 13.64
CA LYS A 282 1.64 -5.37 12.98
C LYS A 282 2.59 -6.24 12.15
N TYR A 283 3.65 -5.64 11.62
CA TYR A 283 4.71 -6.36 10.92
C TYR A 283 5.67 -7.07 11.87
N GLY A 284 5.69 -6.74 13.17
CA GLY A 284 6.62 -7.27 14.19
C GLY A 284 6.36 -8.73 14.59
N THR A 285 6.11 -9.60 13.62
CA THR A 285 5.89 -11.04 13.82
C THR A 285 7.21 -11.80 13.90
N THR A 286 7.18 -12.98 14.55
CA THR A 286 8.35 -13.87 14.62
C THR A 286 8.85 -14.27 13.23
N ALA A 287 7.92 -14.56 12.31
CA ALA A 287 8.25 -14.92 10.93
C ALA A 287 9.02 -13.79 10.21
N ASN A 288 8.53 -12.55 10.31
CA ASN A 288 9.17 -11.42 9.66
C ASN A 288 10.55 -11.09 10.25
N PHE A 289 10.75 -11.24 11.56
CA PHE A 289 12.08 -11.08 12.15
C PHE A 289 13.07 -12.10 11.60
N PHE A 290 12.69 -13.38 11.50
CA PHE A 290 13.57 -14.39 10.92
C PHE A 290 13.77 -14.21 9.42
N GLN A 291 12.72 -13.87 8.69
CA GLN A 291 12.80 -13.63 7.26
C GLN A 291 13.78 -12.48 6.92
N CYS A 292 13.74 -11.39 7.69
CA CYS A 292 14.71 -10.30 7.53
C CYS A 292 16.14 -10.77 7.91
N HIS A 293 16.29 -11.43 9.06
CA HIS A 293 17.60 -11.91 9.51
C HIS A 293 18.25 -12.88 8.53
N ASP A 294 17.49 -13.85 8.03
CA ASP A 294 18.00 -14.87 7.10
C ASP A 294 18.42 -14.27 5.74
N ARG A 295 18.00 -13.03 5.44
CA ARG A 295 18.40 -12.21 4.27
C ARG A 295 19.44 -11.14 4.61
N GLY A 296 19.95 -11.09 5.83
CA GLY A 296 20.91 -10.07 6.27
C GLY A 296 20.31 -8.68 6.50
N ILE A 297 18.97 -8.58 6.59
CA ILE A 297 18.25 -7.31 6.75
C ILE A 297 17.99 -7.04 8.23
N ILE A 298 18.30 -5.82 8.69
CA ILE A 298 17.98 -5.35 10.02
C ILE A 298 16.50 -4.94 10.09
N ALA A 299 15.77 -5.50 11.05
CA ALA A 299 14.33 -5.23 11.20
C ALA A 299 14.07 -4.24 12.36
N HIS A 300 13.68 -3.02 12.04
CA HIS A 300 13.25 -2.01 13.01
C HIS A 300 11.72 -1.99 13.08
N MET A 301 11.14 -2.97 13.78
CA MET A 301 9.70 -3.14 13.97
C MET A 301 9.36 -3.23 15.45
N PRO A 302 8.37 -2.49 15.98
CA PRO A 302 7.92 -2.68 17.35
C PRO A 302 7.42 -4.10 17.58
N VAL A 303 7.76 -4.67 18.72
CA VAL A 303 7.47 -6.07 19.03
C VAL A 303 6.02 -6.21 19.52
N LEU A 304 5.24 -7.07 18.89
CA LEU A 304 3.86 -7.40 19.34
C LEU A 304 3.80 -7.96 20.76
N LYS A 305 4.89 -8.58 21.24
CA LYS A 305 4.96 -9.14 22.60
C LYS A 305 4.78 -8.09 23.70
N GLN A 306 5.16 -6.81 23.47
CA GLN A 306 4.88 -5.75 24.43
C GLN A 306 3.37 -5.54 24.65
N THR A 307 2.58 -5.73 23.61
CA THR A 307 1.12 -5.66 23.69
C THR A 307 0.55 -6.85 24.47
N GLN A 308 1.16 -8.04 24.34
CA GLN A 308 0.78 -9.22 25.12
C GLN A 308 1.09 -9.03 26.61
N ASP A 309 2.30 -8.59 26.96
CA ASP A 309 2.68 -8.31 28.36
C ASP A 309 1.76 -7.25 28.99
N GLN A 310 1.37 -6.23 28.21
CA GLN A 310 0.38 -5.24 28.67
C GLN A 310 -1.01 -5.83 28.85
N GLN A 311 -1.46 -6.72 27.97
CA GLN A 311 -2.74 -7.42 28.10
C GLN A 311 -2.73 -8.37 29.30
N GLU A 312 -1.64 -9.10 29.54
CA GLU A 312 -1.48 -9.97 30.68
C GLU A 312 -1.49 -9.18 32.00
N ARG A 313 -0.84 -8.01 32.05
CA ARG A 313 -0.91 -7.09 33.18
C ARG A 313 -2.34 -6.56 33.41
N ARG A 314 -3.07 -6.23 32.33
CA ARG A 314 -4.49 -5.84 32.43
C ARG A 314 -5.36 -6.96 32.96
N ARG A 315 -5.06 -8.22 32.62
CA ARG A 315 -5.72 -9.43 33.14
C ARG A 315 -5.27 -9.79 34.56
N ARG A 316 -4.34 -9.04 35.17
CA ARG A 316 -3.75 -9.28 36.49
C ARG A 316 -3.05 -10.65 36.58
N ILE A 317 -2.53 -11.18 35.49
CA ILE A 317 -1.72 -12.40 35.47
C ILE A 317 -0.25 -12.09 35.22
N PHE A 318 0.64 -12.93 35.72
CA PHE A 318 2.08 -12.77 35.52
C PHE A 318 2.44 -12.75 34.05
N PRO A 319 3.23 -11.75 33.59
CA PRO A 319 3.78 -11.75 32.26
C PRO A 319 4.79 -12.91 32.09
N GLU A 320 4.96 -13.37 30.86
CA GLU A 320 5.89 -14.45 30.51
C GLU A 320 7.32 -14.17 30.96
N SER A 321 7.70 -12.88 31.03
CA SER A 321 9.01 -12.43 31.52
C SER A 321 9.29 -12.73 33.01
N ARG A 322 8.29 -13.10 33.79
CA ARG A 322 8.46 -13.54 35.18
C ARG A 322 8.86 -15.00 35.31
N PHE A 323 8.85 -15.74 34.21
CA PHE A 323 9.30 -17.14 34.18
C PHE A 323 10.75 -17.18 33.69
N ILE A 324 11.63 -17.79 34.46
CA ILE A 324 13.06 -17.84 34.21
C ILE A 324 13.36 -19.13 33.43
N TYR A 325 13.98 -19.00 32.26
CA TYR A 325 14.41 -20.14 31.50
C TYR A 325 15.84 -20.55 31.89
N ASP A 326 16.02 -21.84 32.15
CA ASP A 326 17.30 -22.47 32.35
C ASP A 326 17.69 -23.25 31.08
N SER A 327 18.76 -22.81 30.43
CA SER A 327 19.28 -23.41 29.19
C SER A 327 19.98 -24.74 29.41
N HIS A 328 20.48 -25.02 30.62
CA HIS A 328 21.18 -26.28 30.92
C HIS A 328 20.23 -27.45 31.10
N THR A 329 19.08 -27.18 31.72
CA THR A 329 18.06 -28.22 31.99
C THR A 329 16.91 -28.19 30.98
N ASP A 330 16.87 -27.21 30.05
CA ASP A 330 15.76 -26.97 29.10
C ASP A 330 14.41 -26.88 29.84
N THR A 331 14.35 -26.07 30.91
CA THR A 331 13.16 -25.91 31.74
C THR A 331 12.89 -24.45 32.06
N TYR A 332 11.66 -24.16 32.53
CA TYR A 332 11.31 -22.85 33.08
C TYR A 332 11.04 -22.97 34.58
N SER A 333 11.45 -21.99 35.35
CA SER A 333 11.03 -21.80 36.74
C SER A 333 9.93 -20.74 36.80
N CYS A 334 8.79 -21.07 37.43
CA CYS A 334 7.68 -20.14 37.62
C CYS A 334 7.90 -19.24 38.86
N PRO A 335 7.14 -18.14 39.05
CA PRO A 335 7.25 -17.26 40.22
C PRO A 335 7.01 -17.95 41.59
N ALA A 336 6.37 -19.12 41.59
CA ALA A 336 6.19 -19.97 42.79
C ALA A 336 7.33 -21.03 42.93
N GLY A 337 8.42 -20.95 42.17
CA GLY A 337 9.54 -21.88 42.24
C GLY A 337 9.27 -23.26 41.62
N GLN A 338 8.15 -23.47 40.94
CA GLN A 338 7.85 -24.74 40.28
C GLN A 338 8.47 -24.83 38.87
N THR A 339 8.94 -26.02 38.51
CA THR A 339 9.58 -26.28 37.20
C THR A 339 8.55 -26.63 36.15
N LEU A 340 8.64 -25.99 34.98
CA LEU A 340 7.89 -26.32 33.78
C LEU A 340 8.81 -27.09 32.85
N THR A 341 8.40 -28.29 32.45
CA THR A 341 9.13 -29.17 31.54
C THR A 341 8.53 -29.15 30.15
N LYS A 342 9.33 -29.47 29.17
CA LYS A 342 8.95 -29.59 27.78
C LYS A 342 7.95 -30.72 27.59
N ARG A 343 6.77 -30.42 27.04
CA ARG A 343 5.69 -31.38 26.86
C ARG A 343 5.43 -31.73 25.39
N LYS A 344 5.32 -30.71 24.54
CA LYS A 344 4.90 -30.88 23.15
C LYS A 344 5.70 -29.98 22.22
N HIS A 345 6.00 -30.52 21.02
CA HIS A 345 6.53 -29.75 19.91
C HIS A 345 5.41 -29.41 18.90
N TRP A 346 5.27 -28.16 18.57
CA TRP A 346 4.36 -27.64 17.57
C TRP A 346 5.13 -27.38 16.28
N ALA A 347 5.22 -28.38 15.39
CA ALA A 347 6.04 -28.32 14.18
C ALA A 347 5.71 -27.10 13.29
N GLN A 348 4.42 -26.84 13.01
CA GLN A 348 3.99 -25.69 12.21
C GLN A 348 4.43 -24.32 12.80
N ARG A 349 4.56 -24.21 14.12
CA ARG A 349 4.96 -22.98 14.82
C ARG A 349 6.43 -22.99 15.20
N LYS A 350 7.16 -24.06 14.92
CA LYS A 350 8.55 -24.26 15.31
C LYS A 350 8.78 -23.91 16.79
N ALA A 351 7.89 -24.38 17.67
CA ALA A 351 7.87 -23.99 19.08
C ALA A 351 7.62 -25.19 19.99
N PHE A 352 8.28 -25.17 21.15
CA PHE A 352 8.07 -26.13 22.23
C PHE A 352 7.12 -25.54 23.27
N GLU A 353 6.30 -26.40 23.85
CA GLU A 353 5.37 -26.09 24.93
C GLU A 353 5.92 -26.61 26.24
N TYR A 354 5.96 -25.73 27.25
CA TYR A 354 6.40 -26.03 28.61
C TYR A 354 5.24 -25.93 29.58
N VAL A 355 5.12 -26.93 30.45
CA VAL A 355 4.05 -27.02 31.45
C VAL A 355 4.58 -27.60 32.74
N THR A 356 3.92 -27.31 33.87
CA THR A 356 4.19 -27.96 35.16
C THR A 356 3.64 -29.39 35.17
N ALA A 357 4.11 -30.21 36.11
CA ALA A 357 3.51 -31.50 36.37
C ALA A 357 2.02 -31.36 36.72
N ARG A 358 1.25 -32.43 36.42
CA ARG A 358 -0.21 -32.43 36.64
C ARG A 358 -0.53 -32.24 38.14
N GLY A 359 -1.47 -31.38 38.44
CA GLY A 359 -1.93 -31.13 39.84
C GLY A 359 -1.15 -30.03 40.57
N VAL A 360 0.12 -29.76 40.22
CA VAL A 360 0.96 -28.77 40.95
C VAL A 360 0.33 -27.38 40.97
N CYS A 361 -0.20 -26.91 39.83
CA CYS A 361 -0.84 -25.59 39.78
C CYS A 361 -2.19 -25.50 40.46
N GLN A 362 -2.84 -26.62 40.77
CA GLN A 362 -4.13 -26.61 41.47
C GLN A 362 -3.97 -26.17 42.93
N GLN A 363 -2.86 -26.52 43.57
CA GLN A 363 -2.55 -26.21 44.96
C GLN A 363 -1.69 -24.93 45.15
N CYS A 364 -1.42 -24.22 44.06
CA CYS A 364 -0.52 -23.06 44.05
C CYS A 364 -1.22 -21.81 44.62
N SER A 365 -0.65 -21.17 45.61
CA SER A 365 -1.15 -19.91 46.22
C SER A 365 -1.19 -18.74 45.26
N LEU A 366 -0.31 -18.74 44.23
CA LEU A 366 -0.22 -17.70 43.20
C LEU A 366 -1.06 -18.01 41.96
N ARG A 367 -1.91 -19.05 41.97
CA ARG A 367 -2.67 -19.51 40.80
C ARG A 367 -3.51 -18.40 40.19
N THR A 368 -4.24 -17.62 40.99
CA THR A 368 -5.10 -16.53 40.52
C THR A 368 -4.36 -15.42 39.81
N GLN A 369 -3.06 -15.24 40.13
CA GLN A 369 -2.15 -14.29 39.46
C GLN A 369 -1.40 -14.92 38.30
N CYS A 370 -1.53 -16.22 38.07
CA CYS A 370 -0.75 -16.94 37.06
C CYS A 370 -1.59 -17.35 35.85
N THR A 371 -2.82 -17.82 36.08
CA THR A 371 -3.70 -18.33 35.02
C THR A 371 -5.18 -18.05 35.32
N GLN A 372 -5.96 -17.84 34.24
CA GLN A 372 -7.43 -17.74 34.34
C GLN A 372 -8.11 -19.10 34.06
N SER A 373 -7.33 -20.16 33.77
CA SER A 373 -7.88 -21.49 33.52
C SER A 373 -8.36 -22.13 34.84
N GLU A 374 -9.57 -22.67 34.87
CA GLU A 374 -10.13 -23.34 36.04
C GLU A 374 -9.48 -24.70 36.31
N SER A 375 -9.10 -25.43 35.26
CA SER A 375 -8.58 -26.80 35.38
C SER A 375 -7.09 -26.93 35.04
N GLY A 376 -6.51 -26.01 34.25
CA GLY A 376 -5.14 -26.10 33.77
C GLY A 376 -4.16 -25.20 34.50
N GLY A 377 -2.85 -25.49 34.37
CA GLY A 377 -1.75 -24.61 34.74
C GLY A 377 -1.37 -23.64 33.62
N ARG A 378 -0.41 -22.75 33.90
CA ARG A 378 0.19 -21.86 32.91
C ARG A 378 0.99 -22.68 31.88
N THR A 379 0.79 -22.37 30.62
CA THR A 379 1.55 -22.94 29.49
C THR A 379 2.43 -21.85 28.91
N LEU A 380 3.72 -22.15 28.71
CA LEU A 380 4.65 -21.28 28.01
C LEU A 380 5.04 -21.88 26.66
N LYS A 381 5.26 -21.04 25.68
CA LYS A 381 5.72 -21.46 24.35
C LYS A 381 7.05 -20.81 24.03
N ARG A 382 8.08 -21.63 23.73
CA ARG A 382 9.41 -21.19 23.34
C ARG A 382 9.67 -21.60 21.89
N HIS A 383 10.06 -20.65 21.06
CA HIS A 383 10.46 -20.93 19.68
C HIS A 383 11.82 -21.66 19.64
N GLU A 384 12.05 -22.54 18.67
CA GLU A 384 13.32 -23.25 18.49
C GLU A 384 14.53 -22.32 18.44
N ARG A 385 14.38 -21.15 17.77
CA ARG A 385 15.42 -20.09 17.64
C ARG A 385 15.15 -18.94 18.62
N GLN A 386 14.69 -19.21 19.86
CA GLN A 386 14.25 -18.15 20.79
C GLN A 386 15.36 -17.16 21.14
N GLU A 387 16.57 -17.60 21.35
CA GLU A 387 17.71 -16.73 21.71
C GLU A 387 18.03 -15.74 20.59
N LEU A 388 17.99 -16.21 19.34
CA LEU A 388 18.13 -15.33 18.19
C LEU A 388 16.96 -14.32 18.13
N LEU A 389 15.73 -14.79 18.32
CA LEU A 389 14.56 -13.93 18.33
C LEU A 389 14.64 -12.85 19.41
N ASP A 390 15.14 -13.19 20.60
CA ASP A 390 15.31 -12.23 21.70
C ASP A 390 16.39 -11.18 21.38
N ARG A 391 17.49 -11.58 20.71
CA ARG A 391 18.49 -10.64 20.17
C ARG A 391 17.91 -9.69 19.13
N LEU A 392 17.16 -10.21 18.16
CA LEU A 392 16.51 -9.40 17.12
C LEU A 392 15.49 -8.41 17.72
N ARG A 393 14.72 -8.86 18.68
CA ARG A 393 13.79 -8.00 19.42
C ARG A 393 14.49 -6.93 20.27
N ALA A 394 15.63 -7.25 20.85
CA ALA A 394 16.46 -6.27 21.57
C ALA A 394 16.99 -5.20 20.60
N GLN A 395 17.49 -5.61 19.43
CA GLN A 395 17.92 -4.71 18.36
C GLN A 395 16.78 -3.76 17.90
N ALA A 396 15.56 -4.29 17.72
CA ALA A 396 14.39 -3.49 17.37
C ALA A 396 13.97 -2.48 18.46
N ARG A 397 14.47 -2.59 19.67
CA ARG A 397 14.27 -1.63 20.79
C ARG A 397 15.40 -0.63 20.94
N SER A 398 16.43 -0.70 20.14
CA SER A 398 17.59 0.18 20.18
C SER A 398 17.24 1.64 19.92
N ALA A 399 18.12 2.57 20.28
CA ALA A 399 17.92 3.99 20.01
C ALA A 399 17.84 4.31 18.50
N PRO A 400 18.66 3.69 17.61
CA PRO A 400 18.48 3.82 16.16
C PRO A 400 17.10 3.34 15.69
N ALA A 401 16.63 2.17 16.12
CA ALA A 401 15.33 1.64 15.74
C ALA A 401 14.19 2.58 16.12
N ARG A 402 14.22 3.14 17.34
CA ARG A 402 13.20 4.11 17.79
C ARG A 402 13.21 5.41 16.97
N ARG A 403 14.38 5.87 16.50
CA ARG A 403 14.48 7.01 15.59
C ARG A 403 13.88 6.69 14.24
N ASP A 404 14.24 5.56 13.66
CA ASP A 404 13.73 5.12 12.35
C ASP A 404 12.22 4.94 12.35
N ILE A 405 11.64 4.35 13.40
CA ILE A 405 10.19 4.19 13.55
C ILE A 405 9.48 5.56 13.54
N ARG A 406 10.04 6.59 14.19
CA ARG A 406 9.48 7.96 14.15
C ARG A 406 9.59 8.60 12.78
N ILE A 407 10.74 8.42 12.11
CA ILE A 407 10.96 8.92 10.74
C ILE A 407 9.98 8.24 9.79
N ARG A 408 9.84 6.89 9.87
CA ARG A 408 8.86 6.15 9.10
C ARG A 408 7.45 6.70 9.26
N GLN A 409 7.02 6.94 10.50
CA GLN A 409 5.69 7.48 10.77
C GLN A 409 5.45 8.77 9.99
N HIS A 410 6.40 9.70 10.01
CA HIS A 410 6.31 10.94 9.26
C HIS A 410 6.21 10.73 7.75
N PHE A 411 7.07 9.88 7.15
CA PHE A 411 7.06 9.61 5.72
C PHE A 411 5.77 8.92 5.28
N MET A 412 5.34 7.89 6.03
CA MET A 412 4.15 7.13 5.67
C MET A 412 2.86 7.94 5.82
N GLU A 413 2.70 8.66 6.93
CA GLU A 413 1.54 9.55 7.13
C GLU A 413 1.50 10.65 6.06
N GLY A 414 2.64 11.25 5.72
CA GLY A 414 2.77 12.24 4.65
C GLY A 414 2.38 11.68 3.30
N SER A 415 2.89 10.48 2.94
CA SER A 415 2.59 9.81 1.68
C SER A 415 1.10 9.47 1.56
N PHE A 416 0.48 8.88 2.59
CA PHE A 416 -0.95 8.55 2.54
C PHE A 416 -1.85 9.80 2.59
N ALA A 417 -1.47 10.85 3.31
CA ALA A 417 -2.18 12.12 3.29
C ALA A 417 -2.17 12.75 1.90
N GLN A 418 -1.03 12.76 1.23
CA GLN A 418 -0.88 13.22 -0.15
C GLN A 418 -1.68 12.34 -1.12
N ALA A 419 -1.60 11.01 -1.00
CA ALA A 419 -2.35 10.07 -1.81
C ALA A 419 -3.88 10.27 -1.69
N THR A 420 -4.36 10.68 -0.52
CA THR A 420 -5.77 11.00 -0.30
C THR A 420 -6.23 12.19 -1.17
N ARG A 421 -5.36 13.15 -1.45
CA ARG A 421 -5.65 14.28 -2.36
C ARG A 421 -5.83 13.81 -3.80
N PHE A 422 -5.11 12.77 -4.19
CA PHE A 422 -5.21 12.13 -5.50
C PHE A 422 -6.28 11.04 -5.57
N GLY A 423 -7.12 10.92 -4.51
CA GLY A 423 -8.29 10.06 -4.50
C GLY A 423 -8.07 8.66 -3.94
N LEU A 424 -7.00 8.38 -3.17
CA LEU A 424 -6.76 7.06 -2.59
C LEU A 424 -7.82 6.65 -1.55
N LYS A 425 -8.52 7.58 -0.93
CA LYS A 425 -9.48 7.27 0.13
C LYS A 425 -10.60 6.32 -0.30
N ARG A 426 -10.97 6.35 -1.58
CA ARG A 426 -12.01 5.50 -2.19
C ARG A 426 -11.55 4.97 -3.53
N ALA A 427 -11.86 3.69 -3.79
CA ALA A 427 -11.65 3.08 -5.08
C ALA A 427 -12.48 3.79 -6.15
N ARG A 428 -11.86 4.13 -7.27
CA ARG A 428 -12.52 4.70 -8.46
C ARG A 428 -13.18 3.61 -9.29
N TRP A 429 -12.62 2.41 -9.22
CA TRP A 429 -13.03 1.25 -10.01
C TRP A 429 -13.17 0.03 -9.10
N ARG A 430 -14.00 -0.91 -9.50
CA ARG A 430 -14.25 -2.17 -8.79
C ARG A 430 -13.27 -3.25 -9.23
N GLY A 431 -12.92 -4.14 -8.31
CA GLY A 431 -11.97 -5.22 -8.52
C GLY A 431 -10.54 -4.85 -8.17
N GLN A 432 -9.85 -5.75 -7.48
CA GLN A 432 -8.51 -5.56 -6.91
C GLN A 432 -7.49 -5.08 -7.96
N ARG A 433 -7.48 -5.69 -9.15
CA ARG A 433 -6.58 -5.30 -10.25
C ARG A 433 -6.75 -3.84 -10.67
N ARG A 434 -7.99 -3.33 -10.71
CA ARG A 434 -8.25 -1.94 -11.09
C ARG A 434 -7.90 -0.97 -9.97
N VAL A 435 -8.09 -1.38 -8.70
CA VAL A 435 -7.63 -0.59 -7.55
C VAL A 435 -6.11 -0.53 -7.52
N GLN A 436 -5.41 -1.61 -7.91
CA GLN A 436 -3.96 -1.61 -8.09
C GLN A 436 -3.52 -0.61 -9.18
N ILE A 437 -4.23 -0.52 -10.31
CA ILE A 437 -3.97 0.50 -11.34
C ILE A 437 -4.11 1.90 -10.76
N GLN A 438 -5.17 2.15 -9.98
CA GLN A 438 -5.36 3.45 -9.30
C GLN A 438 -4.17 3.76 -8.38
N ASP A 439 -3.71 2.80 -7.60
CA ASP A 439 -2.61 3.01 -6.65
C ASP A 439 -1.28 3.25 -7.37
N TYR A 440 -0.99 2.53 -8.47
CA TYR A 440 0.16 2.82 -9.32
C TYR A 440 0.11 4.25 -9.88
N LEU A 441 -1.03 4.68 -10.43
CA LEU A 441 -1.18 6.04 -10.97
C LEU A 441 -0.97 7.11 -9.89
N ILE A 442 -1.48 6.88 -8.68
CA ILE A 442 -1.29 7.79 -7.54
C ILE A 442 0.19 7.83 -7.14
N ALA A 443 0.84 6.67 -7.03
CA ALA A 443 2.26 6.59 -6.68
C ALA A 443 3.15 7.25 -7.77
N ILE A 444 2.82 7.06 -9.05
CA ILE A 444 3.47 7.76 -10.17
C ILE A 444 3.37 9.27 -10.00
N VAL A 445 2.18 9.80 -9.74
CA VAL A 445 1.98 11.25 -9.54
C VAL A 445 2.80 11.76 -8.35
N GLN A 446 2.82 11.05 -7.23
CA GLN A 446 3.60 11.43 -6.06
C GLN A 446 5.11 11.43 -6.34
N ASN A 447 5.62 10.41 -7.03
CA ASN A 447 7.02 10.33 -7.41
C ASN A 447 7.39 11.40 -8.45
N ILE A 448 6.51 11.71 -9.41
CA ILE A 448 6.71 12.82 -10.35
C ILE A 448 6.81 14.14 -9.58
N GLU A 449 5.97 14.39 -8.57
CA GLU A 449 6.07 15.61 -7.76
C GLU A 449 7.41 15.71 -7.03
N LEU A 450 7.95 14.61 -6.53
CA LEU A 450 9.30 14.58 -5.93
C LEU A 450 10.38 14.89 -6.96
N LEU A 451 10.32 14.29 -8.16
CA LEU A 451 11.24 14.59 -9.26
C LEU A 451 11.17 16.07 -9.67
N LEU A 452 9.95 16.61 -9.79
CA LEU A 452 9.77 18.03 -10.13
C LEU A 452 10.36 18.96 -9.05
N ALA A 453 10.16 18.61 -7.78
CA ALA A 453 10.71 19.38 -6.67
C ALA A 453 12.25 19.35 -6.65
N HIS A 454 12.85 18.23 -7.07
CA HIS A 454 14.28 18.05 -7.18
C HIS A 454 14.86 18.80 -8.40
N ALA A 455 14.27 18.62 -9.57
CA ALA A 455 14.74 19.21 -10.82
C ALA A 455 14.52 20.75 -10.89
N TRP A 456 13.45 21.24 -10.27
CA TRP A 456 13.10 22.67 -10.21
C TRP A 456 12.84 23.11 -8.76
N PRO A 457 13.89 23.19 -7.92
CA PRO A 457 13.71 23.61 -6.54
C PRO A 457 13.17 25.05 -6.51
N LYS A 458 12.13 25.27 -5.73
CA LYS A 458 11.61 26.63 -5.51
C LYS A 458 12.69 27.49 -4.86
N PRO A 459 12.86 28.76 -5.29
CA PRO A 459 13.78 29.66 -4.61
C PRO A 459 13.39 29.74 -3.13
N ARG A 460 14.34 29.47 -2.24
CA ARG A 460 14.12 29.65 -0.80
C ARG A 460 13.87 31.13 -0.57
N VAL A 461 12.66 31.51 -0.19
CA VAL A 461 12.38 32.81 0.39
C VAL A 461 13.17 32.84 1.69
N ALA A 462 14.29 33.56 1.70
CA ALA A 462 15.03 33.83 2.92
C ALA A 462 14.11 34.73 3.78
N LEU A 463 13.39 34.12 4.71
CA LEU A 463 12.82 34.87 5.84
C LEU A 463 14.02 35.43 6.57
N ALA A 464 14.23 36.76 6.37
CA ALA A 464 15.12 37.56 7.19
C ALA A 464 14.59 37.47 8.62
N LEU A 465 15.06 36.50 9.38
CA LEU A 465 14.89 36.48 10.82
C LEU A 465 15.70 37.66 11.35
N THR A 466 15.02 38.77 11.63
CA THR A 466 15.55 39.87 12.47
C THR A 466 16.05 39.18 13.75
N LYS A 467 17.34 39.39 14.00
CA LYS A 467 18.01 38.96 15.23
C LYS A 467 17.29 39.53 16.44
N THR A 468 16.60 38.70 17.19
CA THR A 468 16.36 38.90 18.60
C THR A 468 16.57 37.57 19.32
N GLU A 469 17.66 37.58 20.04
CA GLU A 469 18.01 36.78 21.24
C GLU A 469 17.98 35.28 21.28
N LYS A 470 19.13 34.80 21.67
CA LYS A 470 19.60 33.47 22.04
C LYS A 470 18.60 32.71 22.91
N THR A 471 18.25 31.51 22.49
CA THR A 471 18.21 30.32 23.37
C THR A 471 18.54 29.09 22.56
N ASN A 472 19.55 28.38 23.01
CA ASN A 472 20.01 27.08 22.52
C ASN A 472 18.90 26.05 22.61
N TRP A 473 18.50 25.43 21.46
CA TRP A 473 18.07 24.03 21.42
C TRP A 473 17.89 23.51 19.98
N CYS A 474 18.61 22.44 19.65
CA CYS A 474 18.41 21.48 18.56
C CYS A 474 18.16 21.98 17.11
N GLY A 475 19.23 22.35 16.44
CA GLY A 475 19.24 22.76 15.02
C GLY A 475 19.08 21.68 13.93
N ALA A 476 18.73 20.45 14.24
CA ALA A 476 18.66 19.36 13.25
C ALA A 476 17.24 18.99 12.77
N LEU A 477 16.19 19.38 13.51
CA LEU A 477 14.80 18.96 13.22
C LEU A 477 13.97 20.00 12.46
N VAL A 478 14.46 21.23 12.29
CA VAL A 478 13.70 22.30 11.65
C VAL A 478 13.84 22.29 10.11
N ARG A 479 14.85 21.62 9.56
CA ARG A 479 15.06 21.62 8.09
C ARG A 479 14.07 20.75 7.30
N SER A 480 13.44 19.75 7.91
CA SER A 480 12.50 18.87 7.21
C SER A 480 11.04 19.34 7.23
N ARG A 481 10.64 20.21 8.17
CA ARG A 481 9.25 20.69 8.25
C ARG A 481 8.88 21.75 7.22
N LEU A 482 9.85 22.55 6.75
CA LEU A 482 9.58 23.67 5.84
C LEU A 482 9.45 23.27 4.36
N VAL A 483 9.99 22.14 3.93
CA VAL A 483 9.94 21.70 2.53
C VAL A 483 8.55 21.18 2.14
N LEU A 484 7.81 20.58 3.07
CA LEU A 484 6.49 20.01 2.78
C LEU A 484 5.31 21.00 2.90
N SER A 485 5.42 22.05 3.73
CA SER A 485 4.30 22.99 3.95
C SER A 485 4.15 24.06 2.85
N VAL A 486 5.20 24.39 2.13
CA VAL A 486 5.17 25.42 1.08
C VAL A 486 4.65 24.88 -0.27
N PHE A 487 4.74 23.56 -0.50
CA PHE A 487 4.21 22.95 -1.73
C PHE A 487 2.67 22.98 -1.82
N PHE A 488 1.98 23.24 -0.70
CA PHE A 488 0.54 23.08 -0.58
C PHE A 488 -0.30 24.32 -0.82
N CYS A 489 0.30 25.51 -0.81
CA CYS A 489 -0.49 26.75 -0.88
C CYS A 489 -0.81 27.21 -2.31
N GLU A 490 0.00 26.88 -3.31
CA GLU A 490 -0.18 27.47 -4.66
C GLU A 490 -1.03 26.65 -5.63
N LEU A 491 -1.27 25.35 -5.37
CA LEU A 491 -2.24 24.58 -6.16
C LEU A 491 -3.71 24.92 -5.81
N TYR A 492 -3.93 25.65 -4.71
CA TYR A 492 -5.28 25.95 -4.20
C TYR A 492 -5.85 27.31 -4.63
N ILE A 493 -5.06 28.21 -5.22
CA ILE A 493 -5.55 29.56 -5.61
C ILE A 493 -6.38 29.53 -6.90
N GLY A 494 -6.46 28.40 -7.61
CA GLY A 494 -7.25 28.25 -8.82
C GLY A 494 -8.68 27.72 -8.68
N LEU A 495 -9.08 27.26 -7.49
CA LEU A 495 -10.38 26.63 -7.28
C LEU A 495 -11.06 27.16 -6.00
N SER A 496 -11.50 28.40 -6.03
CA SER A 496 -12.52 28.87 -5.07
C SER A 496 -13.90 28.47 -5.59
N PRO A 497 -14.69 27.70 -4.83
CA PRO A 497 -16.10 27.53 -5.17
C PRO A 497 -16.83 28.86 -4.89
N THR A 498 -17.41 29.43 -5.91
CA THR A 498 -18.37 30.51 -5.76
C THR A 498 -19.51 30.05 -4.86
N SER A 499 -19.62 30.66 -3.69
CA SER A 499 -20.77 30.51 -2.80
C SER A 499 -22.03 30.99 -3.54
N ARG A 500 -22.92 30.10 -3.88
CA ARG A 500 -24.30 30.47 -4.20
C ARG A 500 -25.02 30.77 -2.88
N SER A 501 -25.29 32.03 -2.66
CA SER A 501 -26.28 32.50 -1.71
C SER A 501 -27.65 32.04 -2.19
N THR A 502 -28.36 31.32 -1.35
CA THR A 502 -29.79 31.04 -1.47
C THR A 502 -30.58 32.27 -1.08
N GLY A 503 -31.39 32.78 -2.00
CA GLY A 503 -32.62 33.47 -1.71
C GLY A 503 -33.75 32.47 -1.67
#